data_944bb53bebc1a0aca702d502ccf7001d
#
_entry.id   944bb53bebc1a0aca702d502ccf7001d
#
_cell.length_a   1.000
_cell.length_b   1.000
_cell.length_c   1.000
_cell.angle_alpha   90.00
_cell.angle_beta   90.00
_cell.angle_gamma   90.00
#
_symmetry.space_group_name_H-M   'P 1'
#
loop_
_entity.id
_entity.type
_entity.pdbx_description
1 polymer ?
#
loop_
_entity_poly.entity_id
_entity_poly.type
_entity_poly.pdbx_seq_one_letter_code
_entity_poly.pdbx_strand_id
1 'polypeptide(L)'
;MILMAKFEMKKPDNRVEYDIWLSSSSDKALDFIQDFGKLDTKFGKDALMTPHYVFWQCENCEQEFTDKHCFAGGKYCAQDSSNYKLSGREIILEDLRQICIYKKFY
;
A
#
# COMPACT_ATOMS: atom_id res chain seq x y z
N MET A 1 -1.87 -3.20 -12.83
CA MET A 1 -1.16 -3.34 -11.54
C MET A 1 -0.17 -2.20 -11.39
N ILE A 2 -0.13 -1.59 -10.23
CA ILE A 2 0.91 -0.62 -9.90
C ILE A 2 1.74 -1.20 -8.75
N LEU A 3 2.99 -1.51 -9.05
CA LEU A 3 3.96 -1.97 -8.08
C LEU A 3 5.31 -1.40 -8.46
N MET A 4 5.93 -0.69 -7.52
CA MET A 4 7.25 -0.14 -7.71
C MET A 4 8.07 -0.32 -6.43
N ALA A 5 9.33 -0.69 -6.59
CA ALA A 5 10.27 -0.78 -5.48
C ALA A 5 11.48 0.09 -5.77
N LYS A 6 11.90 0.85 -4.77
CA LYS A 6 13.06 1.72 -4.85
C LYS A 6 14.00 1.36 -3.70
N PHE A 7 15.28 1.18 -4.01
CA PHE A 7 16.29 0.83 -3.04
C PHE A 7 17.31 1.96 -2.91
N GLU A 8 17.59 2.35 -1.68
CA GLU A 8 18.59 3.35 -1.38
C GLU A 8 19.53 2.82 -0.30
N MET A 9 20.81 3.08 -0.47
CA MET A 9 21.80 2.76 0.54
C MET A 9 22.22 4.02 1.26
N LYS A 10 21.99 4.08 2.56
CA LYS A 10 22.36 5.22 3.40
C LYS A 10 23.54 4.89 4.30
N LYS A 11 24.46 5.83 4.35
CA LYS A 11 25.53 5.88 5.36
C LYS A 11 25.13 6.95 6.36
N PRO A 12 25.45 6.84 7.64
CA PRO A 12 26.44 5.97 8.27
C PRO A 12 25.89 4.68 8.90
N ASP A 13 24.60 4.41 8.86
CA ASP A 13 24.04 3.27 9.59
C ASP A 13 24.17 1.93 8.85
N ASN A 14 24.71 1.93 7.63
CA ASN A 14 24.93 0.76 6.79
C ASN A 14 23.66 -0.05 6.50
N ARG A 15 22.49 0.59 6.60
CA ARG A 15 21.22 -0.07 6.29
C ARG A 15 20.81 0.23 4.88
N VAL A 16 20.25 -0.76 4.22
CA VAL A 16 19.59 -0.56 2.94
C VAL A 16 18.18 -0.04 3.23
N GLU A 17 17.86 1.13 2.73
CA GLU A 17 16.50 1.64 2.81
C GLU A 17 15.82 1.44 1.47
N TYR A 18 14.60 0.94 1.50
CA TYR A 18 13.82 0.75 0.28
C TYR A 18 12.36 1.10 0.50
N ASP A 19 11.73 1.53 -0.57
CA ASP A 19 10.33 1.92 -0.58
C ASP A 19 9.57 1.01 -1.53
N ILE A 20 8.36 0.64 -1.16
CA ILE A 20 7.49 -0.15 -2.02
C ILE A 20 6.20 0.63 -2.22
N TRP A 21 5.86 0.90 -3.48
CA TRP A 21 4.59 1.51 -3.87
C TRP A 21 3.68 0.43 -4.41
N LEU A 22 2.48 0.30 -3.85
CA LEU A 22 1.55 -0.74 -4.25
C LEU A 22 0.11 -0.26 -4.18
N SER A 23 -0.75 -0.97 -4.91
CA SER A 23 -2.19 -0.84 -4.79
C SER A 23 -2.75 -2.12 -4.20
N SER A 24 -3.45 -2.03 -3.07
CA SER A 24 -4.07 -3.19 -2.43
C SER A 24 -5.26 -3.74 -3.21
N SER A 25 -5.72 -3.04 -4.25
CA SER A 25 -6.71 -3.58 -5.17
C SER A 25 -6.10 -4.50 -6.24
N SER A 26 -4.78 -4.57 -6.34
CA SER A 26 -4.08 -5.45 -7.28
C SER A 26 -3.76 -6.79 -6.62
N ASP A 27 -4.30 -7.88 -7.16
CA ASP A 27 -4.02 -9.22 -6.65
C ASP A 27 -2.55 -9.60 -6.81
N LYS A 28 -1.92 -9.15 -7.89
CA LYS A 28 -0.49 -9.39 -8.13
C LYS A 28 0.39 -8.68 -7.11
N ALA A 29 0.00 -7.47 -6.71
CA ALA A 29 0.72 -6.74 -5.68
C ALA A 29 0.59 -7.42 -4.33
N LEU A 30 -0.59 -7.94 -4.00
CA LEU A 30 -0.82 -8.67 -2.76
C LEU A 30 -0.01 -9.97 -2.73
N ASP A 31 0.02 -10.70 -3.84
CA ASP A 31 0.83 -11.92 -3.96
C ASP A 31 2.32 -11.61 -3.78
N PHE A 32 2.79 -10.52 -4.39
CA PHE A 32 4.17 -10.08 -4.23
C PHE A 32 4.50 -9.78 -2.76
N ILE A 33 3.63 -9.07 -2.07
CA ILE A 33 3.84 -8.72 -0.66
C ILE A 33 3.90 -9.98 0.21
N GLN A 34 3.07 -10.97 -0.08
CA GLN A 34 3.08 -12.22 0.66
C GLN A 34 4.41 -12.95 0.50
N ASP A 35 4.93 -13.02 -0.72
CA ASP A 35 6.22 -13.65 -0.99
C ASP A 35 7.38 -12.82 -0.45
N PHE A 36 7.31 -11.50 -0.60
CA PHE A 36 8.36 -10.59 -0.17
C PHE A 36 8.50 -10.56 1.35
N GLY A 37 7.42 -10.75 2.10
CA GLY A 37 7.47 -10.80 3.55
C GLY A 37 8.45 -11.84 4.08
N LYS A 38 8.64 -12.94 3.35
CA LYS A 38 9.60 -13.98 3.71
C LYS A 38 11.05 -13.49 3.56
N LEU A 39 11.31 -12.66 2.56
CA LEU A 39 12.63 -12.06 2.32
C LEU A 39 12.91 -10.94 3.32
N ASP A 40 11.93 -10.10 3.59
CA ASP A 40 12.07 -9.00 4.56
C ASP A 40 12.46 -9.52 5.94
N THR A 41 11.90 -10.64 6.36
CA THR A 41 12.27 -11.28 7.62
C THR A 41 13.73 -11.69 7.64
N LYS A 42 14.29 -12.11 6.50
CA LYS A 42 15.70 -12.48 6.39
C LYS A 42 16.64 -11.28 6.42
N PHE A 43 16.20 -10.13 5.92
CA PHE A 43 17.01 -8.91 5.96
C PHE A 43 17.15 -8.37 7.37
N GLY A 44 16.15 -8.55 8.23
CA GLY A 44 16.20 -8.13 9.62
C GLY A 44 16.52 -6.65 9.77
N LYS A 45 17.53 -6.36 10.57
CA LYS A 45 17.93 -4.98 10.86
C LYS A 45 18.80 -4.34 9.77
N ASP A 46 19.22 -5.11 8.79
CA ASP A 46 20.07 -4.61 7.71
C ASP A 46 19.32 -3.85 6.63
N ALA A 47 18.01 -3.92 6.65
CA ALA A 47 17.14 -3.22 5.69
C ALA A 47 15.96 -2.57 6.40
N LEU A 48 15.54 -1.42 5.89
CA LEU A 48 14.36 -0.71 6.37
C LEU A 48 13.41 -0.50 5.20
N MET A 49 12.22 -1.04 5.31
CA MET A 49 11.18 -0.91 4.30
C MET A 49 10.20 0.19 4.69
N THR A 50 9.83 1.02 3.72
CA THR A 50 8.77 2.01 3.87
C THR A 50 7.67 1.72 2.84
N PRO A 51 6.46 1.39 3.28
CA PRO A 51 5.34 1.14 2.36
C PRO A 51 4.68 2.44 1.92
N HIS A 52 4.27 2.47 0.66
CA HIS A 52 3.49 3.57 0.09
C HIS A 52 2.30 2.96 -0.64
N TYR A 53 1.12 3.52 -0.43
CA TYR A 53 -0.10 3.02 -1.05
C TYR A 53 -0.57 3.99 -2.12
N VAL A 54 -0.94 3.44 -3.28
CA VAL A 54 -1.34 4.23 -4.42
C VAL A 54 -2.85 4.42 -4.40
N PHE A 55 -3.28 5.67 -4.36
CA PHE A 55 -4.67 6.06 -4.46
C PHE A 55 -4.84 7.04 -5.62
N TRP A 56 -6.05 7.25 -6.03
CA TRP A 56 -6.38 8.25 -7.04
C TRP A 56 -7.44 9.21 -6.49
N GLN A 57 -7.61 10.32 -7.17
CA GLN A 57 -8.54 11.37 -6.77
C GLN A 57 -9.64 11.50 -7.81
N CYS A 58 -10.88 11.68 -7.37
CA CYS A 58 -11.99 11.95 -8.24
C CYS A 58 -12.71 13.23 -7.80
N GLU A 59 -12.51 14.31 -8.55
CA GLU A 59 -13.05 15.62 -8.18
C GLU A 59 -14.53 15.77 -8.55
N ASN A 60 -14.98 15.13 -9.62
CA ASN A 60 -16.32 15.29 -10.19
C ASN A 60 -17.10 13.98 -10.26
N CYS A 61 -16.83 13.05 -9.37
CA CYS A 61 -17.59 11.80 -9.34
C CYS A 61 -18.94 11.98 -8.64
N GLU A 62 -19.91 11.17 -9.06
CA GLU A 62 -21.21 11.13 -8.43
C GLU A 62 -21.11 10.66 -6.99
N GLN A 63 -22.03 11.11 -6.14
CA GLN A 63 -22.04 10.78 -4.73
C GLN A 63 -22.11 9.28 -4.49
N GLU A 64 -22.89 8.56 -5.28
CA GLU A 64 -22.97 7.11 -5.16
C GLU A 64 -21.62 6.43 -5.38
N PHE A 65 -20.85 6.92 -6.34
CA PHE A 65 -19.51 6.41 -6.60
C PHE A 65 -18.56 6.70 -5.45
N THR A 66 -18.56 7.94 -4.96
CA THR A 66 -17.66 8.33 -3.86
C THR A 66 -17.98 7.59 -2.56
N ASP A 67 -19.25 7.28 -2.32
CA ASP A 67 -19.65 6.52 -1.14
C ASP A 67 -19.12 5.09 -1.14
N LYS A 68 -18.94 4.51 -2.32
CA LYS A 68 -18.48 3.11 -2.46
C LYS A 68 -16.97 2.97 -2.62
N HIS A 69 -16.32 3.97 -3.19
CA HIS A 69 -14.94 3.84 -3.62
C HIS A 69 -13.97 4.83 -2.99
N CYS A 70 -14.47 5.82 -2.26
CA CYS A 70 -13.65 6.94 -1.83
C CYS A 70 -13.87 7.31 -0.36
N PHE A 71 -12.91 8.07 0.16
CA PHE A 71 -13.03 8.82 1.41
C PHE A 71 -12.78 10.31 1.13
N ALA A 72 -13.15 11.15 2.09
CA ALA A 72 -12.93 12.59 2.06
C ALA A 72 -13.48 13.26 0.79
N GLY A 73 -14.70 12.88 0.39
CA GLY A 73 -15.38 13.51 -0.75
C GLY A 73 -14.71 13.26 -2.11
N GLY A 74 -14.04 12.15 -2.27
CA GLY A 74 -13.35 11.81 -3.51
C GLY A 74 -11.86 12.10 -3.51
N LYS A 75 -11.32 12.58 -2.41
CA LYS A 75 -9.89 12.89 -2.31
C LYS A 75 -9.02 11.62 -2.34
N TYR A 76 -9.50 10.55 -1.74
CA TYR A 76 -8.78 9.27 -1.68
C TYR A 76 -9.69 8.18 -2.21
N CYS A 77 -9.36 7.60 -3.36
CA CYS A 77 -10.16 6.59 -4.03
C CYS A 77 -9.31 5.38 -4.39
N ALA A 78 -9.95 4.22 -4.44
CA ALA A 78 -9.33 2.97 -4.87
C ALA A 78 -10.33 2.12 -5.65
N GLN A 79 -9.81 1.24 -6.51
CA GLN A 79 -10.65 0.29 -7.25
C GLN A 79 -11.00 -0.90 -6.38
N ASP A 80 -12.10 -1.57 -6.71
CA ASP A 80 -12.49 -2.80 -6.03
C ASP A 80 -11.48 -3.92 -6.28
N SER A 81 -11.29 -4.78 -5.28
CA SER A 81 -10.53 -6.00 -5.44
C SER A 81 -11.42 -7.09 -6.02
N SER A 82 -10.99 -7.74 -7.10
CA SER A 82 -11.78 -8.79 -7.74
C SER A 82 -11.77 -10.10 -6.96
N ASN A 83 -10.62 -10.50 -6.41
CA ASN A 83 -10.49 -11.79 -5.74
C ASN A 83 -10.92 -11.76 -4.28
N TYR A 84 -10.73 -10.64 -3.61
CA TYR A 84 -11.05 -10.52 -2.19
C TYR A 84 -12.41 -9.88 -1.94
N LYS A 85 -13.13 -9.52 -2.98
CA LYS A 85 -14.47 -8.91 -2.92
C LYS A 85 -14.55 -7.68 -2.02
N LEU A 86 -13.49 -6.91 -2.00
CA LEU A 86 -13.42 -5.67 -1.23
C LEU A 86 -13.76 -4.49 -2.14
N SER A 87 -14.58 -3.57 -1.65
CA SER A 87 -14.84 -2.31 -2.34
C SER A 87 -13.63 -1.38 -2.25
N GLY A 88 -13.57 -0.37 -3.12
CA GLY A 88 -12.49 0.62 -3.07
C GLY A 88 -12.38 1.28 -1.70
N ARG A 89 -13.51 1.58 -1.06
CA ARG A 89 -13.52 2.14 0.30
C ARG A 89 -12.94 1.19 1.33
N GLU A 90 -13.25 -0.09 1.24
CA GLU A 90 -12.68 -1.10 2.13
C GLU A 90 -11.18 -1.28 1.89
N ILE A 91 -10.71 -1.16 0.65
CA ILE A 91 -9.29 -1.19 0.30
C ILE A 91 -8.56 -0.04 1.00
N ILE A 92 -9.11 1.16 0.98
CA ILE A 92 -8.50 2.32 1.65
C ILE A 92 -8.43 2.10 3.15
N LEU A 93 -9.48 1.57 3.77
CA LEU A 93 -9.48 1.25 5.20
C LEU A 93 -8.41 0.22 5.55
N GLU A 94 -8.23 -0.80 4.71
CA GLU A 94 -7.20 -1.82 4.91
C GLU A 94 -5.80 -1.20 4.80
N ASP A 95 -5.58 -0.31 3.84
CA ASP A 95 -4.30 0.37 3.68
C ASP A 95 -3.99 1.25 4.90
N LEU A 96 -4.98 1.96 5.42
CA LEU A 96 -4.81 2.75 6.64
C LEU A 96 -4.46 1.87 7.83
N ARG A 97 -5.10 0.72 7.95
CA ARG A 97 -4.79 -0.25 9.00
C ARG A 97 -3.35 -0.73 8.91
N GLN A 98 -2.88 -1.02 7.71
CA GLN A 98 -1.51 -1.45 7.48
C GLN A 98 -0.50 -0.35 7.81
N ILE A 99 -0.80 0.89 7.46
CA ILE A 99 0.06 2.04 7.81
C ILE A 99 0.16 2.19 9.34
N CYS A 100 -0.94 2.06 10.04
CA CYS A 100 -0.95 2.14 11.50
C CYS A 100 -0.13 1.02 12.14
N ILE A 101 -0.25 -0.19 11.63
CA ILE A 101 0.56 -1.33 12.09
C ILE A 101 2.04 -1.06 11.83
N TYR A 102 2.38 -0.57 10.66
CA TYR A 102 3.75 -0.24 10.31
C TYR A 102 4.34 0.79 11.29
N LYS A 103 3.63 1.87 11.54
CA LYS A 103 4.11 2.93 12.45
C LYS A 103 4.30 2.45 13.88
N LYS A 104 3.51 1.47 14.30
CA LYS A 104 3.60 0.96 15.66
C LYS A 104 4.75 -0.03 15.85
N PHE A 105 5.05 -0.85 14.85
CA PHE A 105 5.98 -1.98 14.98
C PHE A 105 7.30 -1.83 14.21
N TYR A 106 7.43 -0.80 13.45
CA TYR A 106 8.65 -0.48 12.74
C TYR A 106 9.22 0.84 13.30
#